data_4494befd087ef90e4afdb11d66d9976c
#
_entry.id   4494befd087ef90e4afdb11d66d9976c
#
_cell.length_a   1.000
_cell.length_b   1.000
_cell.length_c   1.000
_cell.angle_alpha   90.00
_cell.angle_beta   90.00
_cell.angle_gamma   90.00
#
_symmetry.space_group_name_H-M   'P 1'
#
loop_
_entity.id
_entity.type
_entity.pdbx_description
1 polymer ?
#
loop_
_entity_poly.entity_id
_entity_poly.type
_entity_poly.pdbx_seq_one_letter_code
_entity_poly.pdbx_strand_id
1 'polypeptide(L)'
;MAFTLWFTGLPGSGKSVLAKKVKNQFKKNYGRDITILRLDAIRKTITPMPDYSDSERDIVYRALYLMAEVLNEHNIDVIIDATANKRIWRDEARKLVVNFYEVYVKCPIGICIERESQRHDGVTPEDIYEKAKKGSHVPGINTAYEEPLEPEVVVESDKMSVEESAGKITGFIAGIMNE
;
A
#
# COMPACT_ATOMS: atom_id res chain seq x y z
N MET A 1 0.94 20.06 -8.86
CA MET A 1 1.77 19.55 -7.75
C MET A 1 1.57 18.04 -7.69
N ALA A 2 2.64 17.25 -7.46
CA ALA A 2 2.52 15.79 -7.33
C ALA A 2 2.06 15.39 -5.92
N PHE A 3 1.51 14.20 -5.79
CA PHE A 3 1.05 13.63 -4.52
C PHE A 3 1.54 12.19 -4.35
N THR A 4 1.55 11.72 -3.11
CA THR A 4 1.77 10.31 -2.77
C THR A 4 0.60 9.77 -1.96
N LEU A 5 0.02 8.65 -2.43
CA LEU A 5 -0.97 7.89 -1.68
C LEU A 5 -0.31 6.63 -1.12
N TRP A 6 -0.30 6.46 0.19
CA TRP A 6 0.14 5.20 0.79
C TRP A 6 -1.06 4.30 1.07
N PHE A 7 -1.16 3.19 0.33
CA PHE A 7 -2.18 2.17 0.56
C PHE A 7 -1.69 1.20 1.62
N THR A 8 -2.27 1.27 2.81
CA THR A 8 -1.99 0.38 3.94
C THR A 8 -3.18 -0.55 4.23
N GLY A 9 -2.94 -1.66 4.88
CA GLY A 9 -3.93 -2.69 5.20
C GLY A 9 -3.30 -4.08 5.24
N LEU A 10 -4.00 -5.06 5.75
CA LEU A 10 -3.53 -6.44 5.86
C LEU A 10 -3.18 -7.04 4.48
N PRO A 11 -2.26 -8.02 4.40
CA PRO A 11 -2.12 -8.85 3.21
C PRO A 11 -3.49 -9.42 2.81
N GLY A 12 -3.80 -9.46 1.50
CA GLY A 12 -5.13 -9.91 1.03
C GLY A 12 -6.26 -8.87 1.16
N SER A 13 -6.04 -7.69 1.73
CA SER A 13 -7.08 -6.66 1.84
C SER A 13 -7.49 -6.00 0.50
N GLY A 14 -6.76 -6.25 -0.59
CA GLY A 14 -7.09 -5.72 -1.92
C GLY A 14 -6.31 -4.48 -2.35
N LYS A 15 -5.29 -4.05 -1.60
CA LYS A 15 -4.45 -2.87 -1.92
C LYS A 15 -3.98 -2.81 -3.37
N SER A 16 -3.36 -3.89 -3.85
CA SER A 16 -2.75 -3.93 -5.19
C SER A 16 -3.77 -3.86 -6.32
N VAL A 17 -4.94 -4.46 -6.13
CA VAL A 17 -6.06 -4.39 -7.09
C VAL A 17 -6.58 -2.96 -7.13
N LEU A 18 -6.78 -2.38 -5.97
CA LEU A 18 -7.30 -1.02 -5.82
C LEU A 18 -6.31 0.03 -6.36
N ALA A 19 -5.01 -0.12 -6.09
CA ALA A 19 -3.96 0.75 -6.62
C ALA A 19 -3.99 0.79 -8.16
N LYS A 20 -4.09 -0.37 -8.81
CA LYS A 20 -4.21 -0.46 -10.27
C LYS A 20 -5.50 0.20 -10.77
N LYS A 21 -6.62 0.01 -10.07
CA LYS A 21 -7.91 0.59 -10.45
C LYS A 21 -7.89 2.10 -10.35
N VAL A 22 -7.37 2.65 -9.24
CA VAL A 22 -7.20 4.10 -9.04
C VAL A 22 -6.31 4.70 -10.11
N LYS A 23 -5.13 4.11 -10.38
CA LYS A 23 -4.25 4.53 -11.48
C LYS A 23 -4.99 4.64 -12.81
N ASN A 24 -5.74 3.60 -13.19
CA ASN A 24 -6.44 3.56 -14.48
C ASN A 24 -7.57 4.60 -14.55
N GLN A 25 -8.36 4.75 -13.48
CA GLN A 25 -9.41 5.75 -13.41
C GLN A 25 -8.82 7.17 -13.46
N PHE A 26 -7.75 7.41 -12.73
CA PHE A 26 -7.10 8.71 -12.68
C PHE A 26 -6.53 9.11 -14.05
N LYS A 27 -5.86 8.17 -14.74
CA LYS A 27 -5.39 8.37 -16.10
C LYS A 27 -6.53 8.69 -17.07
N LYS A 28 -7.64 7.94 -16.96
CA LYS A 28 -8.84 8.16 -17.82
C LYS A 28 -9.48 9.52 -17.58
N ASN A 29 -9.61 9.93 -16.31
CA ASN A 29 -10.37 11.14 -15.94
C ASN A 29 -9.55 12.43 -16.05
N TYR A 30 -8.23 12.37 -15.81
CA TYR A 30 -7.37 13.56 -15.70
C TYR A 30 -6.18 13.55 -16.68
N GLY A 31 -6.01 12.51 -17.48
CA GLY A 31 -4.87 12.38 -18.40
C GLY A 31 -3.50 12.23 -17.73
N ARG A 32 -3.46 12.15 -16.39
CA ARG A 32 -2.24 12.01 -15.58
C ARG A 32 -1.99 10.54 -15.25
N ASP A 33 -0.73 10.14 -15.28
CA ASP A 33 -0.33 8.79 -14.89
C ASP A 33 0.18 8.77 -13.44
N ILE A 34 0.01 7.64 -12.76
CA ILE A 34 0.49 7.42 -11.40
C ILE A 34 1.51 6.29 -11.41
N THR A 35 2.65 6.49 -10.81
CA THR A 35 3.64 5.42 -10.59
C THR A 35 3.26 4.60 -9.37
N ILE A 36 3.19 3.26 -9.50
CA ILE A 36 2.92 2.38 -8.37
C ILE A 36 4.24 1.77 -7.87
N LEU A 37 4.61 2.09 -6.64
CA LEU A 37 5.71 1.47 -5.92
C LEU A 37 5.18 0.29 -5.11
N ARG A 38 5.38 -0.92 -5.62
CA ARG A 38 4.98 -2.15 -4.92
C ARG A 38 6.12 -2.65 -4.04
N LEU A 39 5.89 -2.71 -2.74
CA LEU A 39 6.88 -3.15 -1.77
C LEU A 39 7.47 -4.53 -2.12
N ASP A 40 6.63 -5.49 -2.48
CA ASP A 40 7.08 -6.87 -2.75
C ASP A 40 8.00 -6.94 -3.99
N ALA A 41 7.74 -6.12 -5.01
CA ALA A 41 8.61 -6.04 -6.19
C ALA A 41 9.95 -5.36 -5.87
N ILE A 42 9.88 -4.26 -5.12
CA ILE A 42 11.06 -3.48 -4.71
C ILE A 42 11.94 -4.31 -3.78
N ARG A 43 11.34 -5.04 -2.83
CA ARG A 43 12.05 -5.95 -1.92
C ARG A 43 12.89 -6.98 -2.66
N LYS A 44 12.37 -7.58 -3.73
CA LYS A 44 13.13 -8.55 -4.54
C LYS A 44 14.44 -7.99 -5.09
N THR A 45 14.51 -6.68 -5.31
CA THR A 45 15.71 -5.99 -5.81
C THR A 45 16.63 -5.55 -4.66
N ILE A 46 16.06 -4.96 -3.60
CA ILE A 46 16.85 -4.38 -2.48
C ILE A 46 17.38 -5.50 -1.58
N THR A 47 16.55 -6.50 -1.27
CA THR A 47 16.90 -7.63 -0.39
C THR A 47 16.53 -8.94 -1.08
N PRO A 48 17.33 -9.40 -2.05
CA PRO A 48 17.02 -10.60 -2.86
C PRO A 48 16.97 -11.90 -2.04
N MET A 49 17.63 -11.92 -0.87
CA MET A 49 17.55 -13.00 0.12
C MET A 49 17.02 -12.43 1.45
N PRO A 50 15.70 -12.19 1.55
CA PRO A 50 15.15 -11.48 2.70
C PRO A 50 15.13 -12.35 3.96
N ASP A 51 15.56 -11.77 5.09
CA ASP A 51 15.41 -12.36 6.42
C ASP A 51 14.16 -11.85 7.16
N TYR A 52 13.51 -10.80 6.62
CA TYR A 52 12.35 -10.14 7.20
C TYR A 52 12.54 -9.61 8.63
N SER A 53 13.79 -9.40 9.06
CA SER A 53 14.11 -8.76 10.33
C SER A 53 13.56 -7.32 10.39
N ASP A 54 13.43 -6.77 11.59
CA ASP A 54 13.01 -5.39 11.77
C ASP A 54 13.99 -4.41 11.10
N SER A 55 15.29 -4.69 11.13
CA SER A 55 16.33 -3.88 10.47
C SER A 55 16.21 -3.93 8.96
N GLU A 56 15.99 -5.11 8.37
CA GLU A 56 15.75 -5.22 6.93
C GLU A 56 14.48 -4.48 6.51
N ARG A 57 13.40 -4.66 7.27
CA ARG A 57 12.14 -3.96 7.01
C ARG A 57 12.32 -2.44 7.05
N ASP A 58 13.05 -1.93 8.05
CA ASP A 58 13.33 -0.51 8.17
C ASP A 58 14.05 0.04 6.94
N ILE A 59 15.10 -0.64 6.46
CA ILE A 59 15.84 -0.25 5.24
C ILE A 59 14.90 -0.24 4.03
N VAL A 60 14.11 -1.29 3.84
CA VAL A 60 13.23 -1.40 2.67
C VAL A 60 12.13 -0.34 2.69
N TYR A 61 11.53 -0.03 3.84
CA TYR A 61 10.53 1.03 3.94
C TYR A 61 11.14 2.43 3.76
N ARG A 62 12.34 2.69 4.30
CA ARG A 62 13.08 3.93 4.06
C ARG A 62 13.36 4.15 2.58
N ALA A 63 13.85 3.11 1.88
CA ALA A 63 14.07 3.18 0.44
C ALA A 63 12.77 3.46 -0.32
N LEU A 64 11.66 2.85 0.10
CA LEU A 64 10.35 3.01 -0.54
C LEU A 64 9.85 4.47 -0.47
N TYR A 65 9.86 5.10 0.70
CA TYR A 65 9.39 6.47 0.80
C TYR A 65 10.40 7.51 0.26
N LEU A 66 11.70 7.22 0.30
CA LEU A 66 12.70 8.03 -0.41
C LEU A 66 12.48 8.02 -1.93
N MET A 67 12.17 6.85 -2.51
CA MET A 67 11.80 6.78 -3.94
C MET A 67 10.56 7.63 -4.24
N ALA A 68 9.56 7.61 -3.35
CA ALA A 68 8.34 8.41 -3.53
C ALA A 68 8.65 9.91 -3.48
N GLU A 69 9.50 10.34 -2.53
CA GLU A 69 9.94 11.73 -2.43
C GLU A 69 10.62 12.18 -3.72
N VAL A 70 11.64 11.44 -4.18
CA VAL A 70 12.37 11.78 -5.42
C VAL A 70 11.44 11.86 -6.63
N LEU A 71 10.47 10.95 -6.74
CA LEU A 71 9.48 10.99 -7.82
C LEU A 71 8.57 12.22 -7.72
N ASN A 72 8.13 12.59 -6.52
CA ASN A 72 7.31 13.77 -6.30
C ASN A 72 8.07 15.07 -6.64
N GLU A 73 9.37 15.17 -6.32
CA GLU A 73 10.22 16.32 -6.72
C GLU A 73 10.23 16.50 -8.23
N HIS A 74 10.08 15.42 -9.00
CA HIS A 74 10.01 15.44 -10.46
C HIS A 74 8.56 15.50 -10.99
N ASN A 75 7.59 15.91 -10.16
CA ASN A 75 6.17 16.00 -10.49
C ASN A 75 5.51 14.70 -10.95
N ILE A 76 5.96 13.57 -10.42
CA ILE A 76 5.37 12.25 -10.68
C ILE A 76 4.48 11.86 -9.50
N ASP A 77 3.20 11.60 -9.78
CA ASP A 77 2.24 11.07 -8.78
C ASP A 77 2.58 9.63 -8.42
N VAL A 78 2.47 9.30 -7.14
CA VAL A 78 2.88 8.01 -6.61
C VAL A 78 1.77 7.33 -5.83
N ILE A 79 1.61 6.02 -6.01
CA ILE A 79 0.93 5.13 -5.08
C ILE A 79 1.97 4.20 -4.48
N ILE A 80 2.08 4.18 -3.15
CA ILE A 80 2.83 3.17 -2.40
C ILE A 80 1.88 2.04 -2.04
N ASP A 81 2.11 0.85 -2.57
CA ASP A 81 1.37 -0.39 -2.26
C ASP A 81 2.19 -1.21 -1.26
N ALA A 82 1.92 -0.98 0.04
CA ALA A 82 2.69 -1.60 1.11
C ALA A 82 1.88 -1.72 2.41
N THR A 83 1.90 -2.89 3.04
CA THR A 83 1.21 -3.14 4.32
C THR A 83 1.69 -2.20 5.42
N ALA A 84 3.01 -2.04 5.61
CA ALA A 84 3.63 -1.26 6.68
C ALA A 84 2.96 -1.50 8.04
N ASN A 85 3.16 -2.69 8.58
CA ASN A 85 2.48 -3.12 9.80
C ASN A 85 2.79 -2.25 11.02
N LYS A 86 3.94 -1.59 11.08
CA LYS A 86 4.26 -0.57 12.09
C LYS A 86 3.93 0.82 11.56
N ARG A 87 3.22 1.64 12.34
CA ARG A 87 2.87 3.02 11.96
C ARG A 87 4.10 3.89 11.70
N ILE A 88 5.18 3.67 12.46
CA ILE A 88 6.39 4.49 12.37
C ILE A 88 6.88 4.69 10.93
N TRP A 89 6.79 3.69 10.07
CA TRP A 89 7.23 3.83 8.67
C TRP A 89 6.33 4.75 7.85
N ARG A 90 5.02 4.75 8.12
CA ARG A 90 4.05 5.64 7.48
C ARG A 90 4.18 7.07 8.02
N ASP A 91 4.40 7.19 9.33
CA ASP A 91 4.63 8.48 9.99
C ASP A 91 5.91 9.15 9.51
N GLU A 92 7.00 8.39 9.34
CA GLU A 92 8.26 8.91 8.77
C GLU A 92 8.09 9.30 7.30
N ALA A 93 7.36 8.52 6.51
CA ALA A 93 7.03 8.87 5.14
C ALA A 93 6.23 10.19 5.07
N ARG A 94 5.25 10.38 5.95
CA ARG A 94 4.44 11.60 6.02
C ARG A 94 5.26 12.84 6.37
N LYS A 95 6.35 12.69 7.14
CA LYS A 95 7.26 13.82 7.46
C LYS A 95 8.16 14.21 6.29
N LEU A 96 8.54 13.23 5.48
CA LEU A 96 9.49 13.41 4.40
C LEU A 96 8.80 13.83 3.10
N VAL A 97 7.72 13.11 2.72
CA VAL A 97 7.08 13.25 1.42
C VAL A 97 6.02 14.35 1.45
N VAL A 98 6.18 15.34 0.61
CA VAL A 98 5.19 16.44 0.46
C VAL A 98 3.92 15.89 -0.20
N ASN A 99 2.74 16.38 0.23
CA ASN A 99 1.42 15.90 -0.23
C ASN A 99 1.23 14.39 -0.08
N PHE A 100 1.61 13.90 1.09
CA PHE A 100 1.42 12.52 1.50
C PHE A 100 0.01 12.32 2.08
N TYR A 101 -0.66 11.28 1.61
CA TYR A 101 -2.00 10.90 2.08
C TYR A 101 -2.07 9.41 2.31
N GLU A 102 -2.67 8.99 3.42
CA GLU A 102 -2.81 7.60 3.81
C GLU A 102 -4.19 7.06 3.42
N VAL A 103 -4.20 5.96 2.68
CA VAL A 103 -5.40 5.23 2.28
C VAL A 103 -5.45 3.91 3.04
N TYR A 104 -6.38 3.77 3.97
CA TYR A 104 -6.58 2.54 4.72
C TYR A 104 -7.54 1.61 3.99
N VAL A 105 -7.02 0.51 3.47
CA VAL A 105 -7.81 -0.57 2.86
C VAL A 105 -8.16 -1.58 3.96
N LYS A 106 -9.25 -1.29 4.66
CA LYS A 106 -9.75 -2.10 5.77
C LYS A 106 -10.45 -3.35 5.25
N CYS A 107 -10.12 -4.49 5.87
CA CYS A 107 -10.72 -5.78 5.53
C CYS A 107 -10.60 -6.73 6.73
N PRO A 108 -11.66 -7.46 7.10
CA PRO A 108 -11.60 -8.49 8.13
C PRO A 108 -10.55 -9.56 7.79
N ILE A 109 -9.79 -10.00 8.80
CA ILE A 109 -8.68 -10.94 8.60
C ILE A 109 -9.11 -12.25 7.94
N GLY A 110 -10.31 -12.78 8.28
CA GLY A 110 -10.83 -14.00 7.66
C GLY A 110 -10.98 -13.89 6.14
N ILE A 111 -11.49 -12.74 5.66
CA ILE A 111 -11.65 -12.46 4.23
C ILE A 111 -10.28 -12.26 3.57
N CYS A 112 -9.34 -11.63 4.28
CA CYS A 112 -7.97 -11.48 3.79
C CYS A 112 -7.29 -12.83 3.56
N ILE A 113 -7.45 -13.76 4.50
CA ILE A 113 -6.91 -15.14 4.41
C ILE A 113 -7.48 -15.86 3.19
N GLU A 114 -8.81 -15.82 3.02
CA GLU A 114 -9.50 -16.45 1.89
C GLU A 114 -9.00 -15.91 0.55
N ARG A 115 -8.96 -14.58 0.40
CA ARG A 115 -8.48 -13.93 -0.83
C ARG A 115 -7.01 -14.23 -1.12
N GLU A 116 -6.20 -14.32 -0.08
CA GLU A 116 -4.77 -14.59 -0.21
C GLU A 116 -4.49 -16.03 -0.68
N SER A 117 -5.28 -17.00 -0.19
CA SER A 117 -5.17 -18.41 -0.61
C SER A 117 -5.50 -18.64 -2.10
N GLN A 118 -6.23 -17.71 -2.72
CA GLN A 118 -6.62 -17.77 -4.13
C GLN A 118 -5.72 -16.93 -5.04
N ARG A 119 -4.72 -16.23 -4.47
CA ARG A 119 -3.88 -15.30 -5.23
C ARG A 119 -2.66 -15.97 -5.82
N HIS A 120 -2.47 -15.79 -7.13
CA HIS A 120 -1.31 -16.24 -7.90
C HIS A 120 -0.82 -15.12 -8.82
N ASP A 121 -0.23 -14.04 -8.28
CA ASP A 121 0.22 -12.87 -9.05
C ASP A 121 1.72 -12.91 -9.43
N GLY A 122 2.47 -13.91 -8.95
CA GLY A 122 3.89 -14.08 -9.21
C GLY A 122 4.82 -13.00 -8.61
N VAL A 123 4.27 -12.00 -7.96
CA VAL A 123 5.02 -10.87 -7.36
C VAL A 123 5.04 -10.98 -5.85
N THR A 124 3.88 -11.15 -5.25
CA THR A 124 3.72 -11.31 -3.82
C THR A 124 4.13 -12.74 -3.41
N PRO A 125 4.74 -12.94 -2.23
CA PRO A 125 4.96 -14.29 -1.72
C PRO A 125 3.64 -15.05 -1.60
N GLU A 126 3.58 -16.26 -2.16
CA GLU A 126 2.41 -17.13 -2.08
C GLU A 126 2.27 -17.75 -0.69
N ASP A 127 1.04 -18.12 -0.31
CA ASP A 127 0.72 -18.83 0.93
C ASP A 127 1.25 -18.17 2.20
N ILE A 128 1.24 -16.83 2.25
CA ILE A 128 1.83 -16.09 3.38
C ILE A 128 1.16 -16.43 4.71
N TYR A 129 -0.14 -16.68 4.73
CA TYR A 129 -0.86 -17.06 5.94
C TYR A 129 -0.57 -18.49 6.39
N GLU A 130 -0.34 -19.43 5.45
CA GLU A 130 0.14 -20.78 5.78
C GLU A 130 1.60 -20.75 6.27
N LYS A 131 2.43 -19.89 5.69
CA LYS A 131 3.80 -19.65 6.17
C LYS A 131 3.84 -19.08 7.57
N ALA A 132 2.83 -18.28 7.97
CA ALA A 132 2.71 -17.78 9.33
C ALA A 132 2.58 -18.92 10.35
N LYS A 133 1.85 -19.98 10.04
CA LYS A 133 1.74 -21.20 10.88
C LYS A 133 3.08 -21.94 11.03
N LYS A 134 4.01 -21.72 10.10
CA LYS A 134 5.36 -22.31 10.09
C LYS A 134 6.42 -21.36 10.65
N GLY A 135 6.01 -20.24 11.29
CA GLY A 135 6.91 -19.32 11.98
C GLY A 135 7.25 -18.03 11.21
N SER A 136 6.76 -17.84 9.98
CA SER A 136 6.95 -16.57 9.27
C SER A 136 6.15 -15.44 9.94
N HIS A 137 6.73 -14.26 10.02
CA HIS A 137 6.10 -13.06 10.61
C HIS A 137 5.09 -12.44 9.63
N VAL A 138 3.79 -12.65 9.89
CA VAL A 138 2.70 -12.14 9.04
C VAL A 138 1.80 -11.19 9.82
N PRO A 139 1.64 -9.95 9.33
CA PRO A 139 0.76 -8.97 9.96
C PRO A 139 -0.68 -9.46 10.08
N GLY A 140 -1.25 -9.31 11.26
CA GLY A 140 -2.62 -9.74 11.58
C GLY A 140 -2.75 -11.17 12.09
N ILE A 141 -1.68 -11.98 12.07
CA ILE A 141 -1.66 -13.35 12.63
C ILE A 141 -0.72 -13.41 13.84
N ASN A 142 0.58 -13.39 13.60
CA ASN A 142 1.61 -13.50 14.63
C ASN A 142 2.49 -12.24 14.72
N THR A 143 2.17 -11.23 13.94
CA THR A 143 2.79 -9.90 13.99
C THR A 143 1.67 -8.86 14.07
N ALA A 144 1.78 -7.91 14.99
CA ALA A 144 0.79 -6.85 15.11
C ALA A 144 0.73 -6.01 13.82
N TYR A 145 -0.49 -5.65 13.43
CA TYR A 145 -0.73 -4.62 12.43
C TYR A 145 -1.29 -3.39 13.17
N GLU A 146 -0.53 -2.32 13.15
CA GLU A 146 -0.91 -1.05 13.74
C GLU A 146 -1.76 -0.28 12.73
N GLU A 147 -3.08 -0.29 12.94
CA GLU A 147 -4.01 0.46 12.08
C GLU A 147 -3.64 1.96 12.07
N PRO A 148 -3.85 2.66 10.95
CA PRO A 148 -3.67 4.11 10.90
C PRO A 148 -4.60 4.81 11.89
N LEU A 149 -4.13 5.89 12.51
CA LEU A 149 -4.95 6.67 13.46
C LEU A 149 -5.87 7.64 12.74
N GLU A 150 -5.33 8.36 11.77
CA GLU A 150 -6.03 9.42 11.03
C GLU A 150 -5.75 9.31 9.52
N PRO A 151 -6.20 8.22 8.86
CA PRO A 151 -6.03 8.09 7.42
C PRO A 151 -6.96 9.07 6.69
N GLU A 152 -6.50 9.70 5.64
CA GLU A 152 -7.31 10.62 4.85
C GLU A 152 -8.43 9.90 4.12
N VAL A 153 -8.24 8.64 3.73
CA VAL A 153 -9.28 7.83 3.11
C VAL A 153 -9.33 6.44 3.74
N VAL A 154 -10.54 6.01 4.13
CA VAL A 154 -10.80 4.62 4.54
C VAL A 154 -11.74 3.98 3.54
N VAL A 155 -11.39 2.78 3.04
CA VAL A 155 -12.27 1.93 2.24
C VAL A 155 -12.42 0.56 2.90
N GLU A 156 -13.66 0.11 3.05
CA GLU A 156 -13.98 -1.21 3.61
C GLU A 156 -14.17 -2.19 2.44
N SER A 157 -13.08 -2.87 2.08
CA SER A 157 -13.03 -3.68 0.85
C SER A 157 -13.84 -4.98 0.89
N ASP A 158 -14.42 -5.32 2.02
CA ASP A 158 -15.40 -6.39 2.20
C ASP A 158 -16.83 -5.92 1.95
N LYS A 159 -17.10 -4.60 2.04
CA LYS A 159 -18.42 -3.99 1.90
C LYS A 159 -18.59 -3.18 0.62
N MET A 160 -17.49 -2.74 0.04
CA MET A 160 -17.46 -1.89 -1.15
C MET A 160 -16.89 -2.66 -2.33
N SER A 161 -17.45 -2.47 -3.50
CA SER A 161 -16.83 -2.93 -4.76
C SER A 161 -15.49 -2.20 -5.01
N VAL A 162 -14.67 -2.77 -5.87
CA VAL A 162 -13.40 -2.14 -6.31
C VAL A 162 -13.67 -0.79 -6.98
N GLU A 163 -14.75 -0.70 -7.75
CA GLU A 163 -15.21 0.50 -8.45
C GLU A 163 -15.58 1.62 -7.48
N GLU A 164 -16.40 1.34 -6.48
CA GLU A 164 -16.82 2.30 -5.44
C GLU A 164 -15.63 2.76 -4.61
N SER A 165 -14.78 1.83 -4.18
CA SER A 165 -13.56 2.13 -3.42
C SER A 165 -12.60 3.04 -4.21
N ALA A 166 -12.38 2.72 -5.48
CA ALA A 166 -11.54 3.54 -6.35
C ALA A 166 -12.17 4.92 -6.63
N GLY A 167 -13.49 4.97 -6.82
CA GLY A 167 -14.23 6.23 -6.97
C GLY A 167 -14.09 7.15 -5.76
N LYS A 168 -14.17 6.60 -4.54
CA LYS A 168 -13.95 7.35 -3.29
C LYS A 168 -12.54 7.95 -3.23
N ILE A 169 -11.51 7.16 -3.58
CA ILE A 169 -10.12 7.61 -3.57
C ILE A 169 -9.87 8.66 -4.65
N THR A 170 -10.33 8.43 -5.88
CA THR A 170 -10.15 9.39 -6.98
C THR A 170 -10.91 10.70 -6.74
N GLY A 171 -12.08 10.64 -6.07
CA GLY A 171 -12.81 11.81 -5.63
C GLY A 171 -12.04 12.64 -4.59
N PHE A 172 -11.40 11.99 -3.63
CA PHE A 172 -10.51 12.64 -2.68
C PHE A 172 -9.35 13.35 -3.39
N ILE A 173 -8.66 12.64 -4.32
CA ILE A 173 -7.55 13.24 -5.10
C ILE A 173 -8.04 14.46 -5.88
N ALA A 174 -9.20 14.40 -6.51
CA ALA A 174 -9.77 15.52 -7.24
C ALA A 174 -10.02 16.74 -6.34
N GLY A 175 -10.44 16.53 -5.08
CA GLY A 175 -10.59 17.57 -4.09
C GLY A 175 -9.28 18.32 -3.83
N ILE A 176 -8.23 17.58 -3.47
CA ILE A 176 -6.92 18.19 -3.17
C ILE A 176 -6.19 18.82 -4.37
N MET A 177 -6.56 18.44 -5.59
CA MET A 177 -5.99 19.05 -6.81
C MET A 177 -6.64 20.39 -7.17
N ASN A 178 -7.83 20.69 -6.64
CA ASN A 178 -8.57 21.91 -6.91
C ASN A 178 -8.38 22.99 -5.83
N GLU A 179 -7.65 22.68 -4.77
CA GLU A 179 -7.22 23.61 -3.71
C GLU A 179 -5.87 24.26 -4.10
#